data_fc4b4f3b7a7435c9e8539e383341b667
#
_entry.id   fc4b4f3b7a7435c9e8539e383341b667
#
_cell.length_a   1.000
_cell.length_b   1.000
_cell.length_c   1.000
_cell.angle_alpha   90.00
_cell.angle_beta   90.00
_cell.angle_gamma   90.00
#
_symmetry.space_group_name_H-M   'P 1'
#
loop_
_entity.id
_entity.type
_entity.pdbx_description
1 polymer ?
#
loop_
_entity_poly.entity_id
_entity_poly.type
_entity_poly.pdbx_seq_one_letter_code
_entity_poly.pdbx_strand_id
1 'polypeptide(L)'
;MQKQFHVLAIDMRGHGDSEWASDGNYEGQTLLTDLAAFIEQLQLKQVTLVGESLGGIVAFAFAAMNPVLVNTLAVVDIGPEINPEGLQEIQQSASTRPTEFADLEQALKWSRGETPVPGDDAIAHRLRHNLKDTEGRRLIWKYDPRVGSVISSSGAEGNALMWQLWSTIKCSTLILRGENSNLLNEETVKKMLTACPSSILRTVPDAGHAVMVDNQAAFISETSAFLLKSR
;
A
#
# COMPACT_ATOMS: atom_id res chain seq x y z
N MET A 1 -8.65 13.81 11.53
CA MET A 1 -9.09 12.41 11.39
C MET A 1 -9.38 11.76 12.75
N GLN A 2 -8.45 11.72 13.71
CA GLN A 2 -8.61 11.04 15.02
C GLN A 2 -9.84 11.46 15.87
N LYS A 3 -10.36 12.68 15.70
CA LYS A 3 -11.60 13.11 16.39
C LYS A 3 -12.88 12.50 15.79
N GLN A 4 -12.80 11.89 14.62
CA GLN A 4 -13.96 11.44 13.84
C GLN A 4 -13.89 9.96 13.48
N PHE A 5 -12.71 9.35 13.55
CA PHE A 5 -12.45 7.95 13.25
C PHE A 5 -11.60 7.31 14.35
N HIS A 6 -11.92 6.06 14.67
CA HIS A 6 -10.97 5.19 15.32
C HIS A 6 -10.03 4.67 14.23
N VAL A 7 -8.77 5.10 14.26
CA VAL A 7 -7.78 4.77 13.23
C VAL A 7 -6.91 3.63 13.74
N LEU A 8 -6.86 2.55 12.97
CA LEU A 8 -5.99 1.39 13.19
C LEU A 8 -5.03 1.30 12.01
N ALA A 9 -3.74 1.36 12.27
CA ALA A 9 -2.70 1.09 11.28
C ALA A 9 -2.10 -0.27 11.60
N ILE A 10 -2.16 -1.19 10.63
CA ILE A 10 -1.68 -2.56 10.81
C ILE A 10 -0.42 -2.78 9.98
N ASP A 11 0.56 -3.41 10.57
CA ASP A 11 1.66 -4.02 9.83
C ASP A 11 1.16 -5.36 9.28
N MET A 12 1.16 -5.53 7.98
CA MET A 12 0.80 -6.82 7.37
C MET A 12 1.86 -7.86 7.72
N ARG A 13 1.49 -9.17 7.69
CA ARG A 13 2.48 -10.24 7.89
C ARG A 13 3.74 -9.99 7.07
N GLY A 14 4.89 -10.23 7.66
CA GLY A 14 6.19 -10.01 7.01
C GLY A 14 6.64 -8.56 6.97
N HIS A 15 5.89 -7.61 7.56
CA HIS A 15 6.24 -6.20 7.62
C HIS A 15 6.19 -5.69 9.06
N GLY A 16 6.96 -4.63 9.30
CA GLY A 16 6.95 -3.89 10.56
C GLY A 16 7.24 -4.77 11.77
N ASP A 17 6.39 -4.66 12.78
CA ASP A 17 6.50 -5.44 14.01
C ASP A 17 5.61 -6.71 13.99
N SER A 18 4.90 -6.98 12.89
CA SER A 18 4.19 -8.25 12.68
C SER A 18 5.12 -9.41 12.37
N GLU A 19 4.69 -10.62 12.72
CA GLU A 19 5.49 -11.83 12.53
C GLU A 19 5.75 -12.12 11.05
N TRP A 20 6.92 -12.69 10.78
CA TRP A 20 7.27 -13.23 9.49
C TRP A 20 6.69 -14.65 9.33
N ALA A 21 6.15 -14.95 8.16
CA ALA A 21 5.62 -16.27 7.88
C ALA A 21 6.74 -17.32 7.93
N SER A 22 6.65 -18.29 8.85
CA SER A 22 7.66 -19.35 8.99
C SER A 22 7.78 -20.21 7.73
N ASP A 23 6.65 -20.42 7.05
CA ASP A 23 6.53 -21.15 5.77
C ASP A 23 6.80 -20.28 4.53
N GLY A 24 7.01 -18.97 4.72
CA GLY A 24 7.19 -17.99 3.63
C GLY A 24 5.91 -17.68 2.84
N ASN A 25 4.75 -18.03 3.37
CA ASN A 25 3.49 -17.81 2.68
C ASN A 25 3.01 -16.35 2.84
N TYR A 26 3.12 -15.59 1.75
CA TYR A 26 2.66 -14.20 1.59
C TYR A 26 1.66 -14.06 0.46
N GLU A 27 1.04 -15.14 0.01
CA GLU A 27 0.05 -15.13 -1.07
C GLU A 27 -1.14 -14.20 -0.75
N GLY A 28 -1.74 -13.62 -1.79
CA GLY A 28 -2.86 -12.69 -1.65
C GLY A 28 -4.02 -13.24 -0.83
N GLN A 29 -4.35 -14.53 -0.99
CA GLN A 29 -5.41 -15.18 -0.20
C GLN A 29 -5.07 -15.23 1.30
N THR A 30 -3.80 -15.42 1.64
CA THR A 30 -3.34 -15.44 3.03
C THR A 30 -3.43 -14.05 3.65
N LEU A 31 -3.02 -13.02 2.92
CA LEU A 31 -3.13 -11.62 3.35
C LEU A 31 -4.59 -11.20 3.56
N LEU A 32 -5.50 -11.65 2.68
CA LEU A 32 -6.94 -11.44 2.85
C LEU A 32 -7.49 -12.13 4.10
N THR A 33 -7.03 -13.35 4.38
CA THR A 33 -7.42 -14.10 5.58
C THR A 33 -6.96 -13.40 6.86
N ASP A 34 -5.74 -12.84 6.87
CA ASP A 34 -5.24 -12.06 7.99
C ASP A 34 -6.08 -10.81 8.26
N LEU A 35 -6.43 -10.07 7.20
CA LEU A 35 -7.27 -8.88 7.34
C LEU A 35 -8.67 -9.26 7.85
N ALA A 36 -9.25 -10.37 7.34
CA ALA A 36 -10.53 -10.88 7.82
C ALA A 36 -10.48 -11.23 9.30
N ALA A 37 -9.46 -11.99 9.73
CA ALA A 37 -9.27 -12.37 11.12
C ALA A 37 -9.07 -11.15 12.04
N PHE A 38 -8.29 -10.15 11.61
CA PHE A 38 -8.08 -8.90 12.34
C PHE A 38 -9.40 -8.17 12.58
N ILE A 39 -10.22 -8.01 11.53
CA ILE A 39 -11.51 -7.33 11.61
C ILE A 39 -12.48 -8.10 12.51
N GLU A 40 -12.52 -9.42 12.39
CA GLU A 40 -13.39 -10.30 13.18
C GLU A 40 -13.00 -10.28 14.67
N GLN A 41 -11.72 -10.48 14.99
CA GLN A 41 -11.23 -10.51 16.38
C GLN A 41 -11.49 -9.19 17.11
N LEU A 42 -11.38 -8.06 16.42
CA LEU A 42 -11.70 -6.75 16.98
C LEU A 42 -13.19 -6.40 16.86
N GLN A 43 -14.02 -7.29 16.33
CA GLN A 43 -15.46 -7.11 16.16
C GLN A 43 -15.80 -5.80 15.42
N LEU A 44 -14.96 -5.40 14.48
CA LEU A 44 -15.17 -4.17 13.72
C LEU A 44 -16.36 -4.28 12.79
N LYS A 45 -17.12 -3.20 12.70
CA LYS A 45 -18.30 -3.09 11.84
C LYS A 45 -18.21 -1.81 11.04
N GLN A 46 -18.67 -1.85 9.79
CA GLN A 46 -18.68 -0.67 8.93
C GLN A 46 -17.30 -0.03 8.80
N VAL A 47 -16.34 -0.85 8.35
CA VAL A 47 -14.95 -0.43 8.25
C VAL A 47 -14.71 0.46 7.03
N THR A 48 -13.77 1.38 7.19
CA THR A 48 -13.16 2.14 6.10
C THR A 48 -11.76 1.58 5.88
N LEU A 49 -11.45 1.19 4.66
CA LEU A 49 -10.13 0.68 4.30
C LEU A 49 -9.34 1.73 3.52
N VAL A 50 -8.10 1.92 3.90
CA VAL A 50 -7.12 2.74 3.16
C VAL A 50 -5.88 1.89 2.95
N GLY A 51 -5.51 1.65 1.71
CA GLY A 51 -4.36 0.81 1.38
C GLY A 51 -3.54 1.36 0.23
N GLU A 52 -2.21 1.34 0.36
CA GLU A 52 -1.25 1.67 -0.68
C GLU A 52 -0.63 0.40 -1.24
N SER A 53 -0.40 0.35 -2.55
CA SER A 53 0.32 -0.73 -3.21
C SER A 53 -0.27 -2.11 -2.84
N LEU A 54 0.52 -3.03 -2.27
CA LEU A 54 0.06 -4.34 -1.79
C LEU A 54 -1.12 -4.21 -0.82
N GLY A 55 -1.06 -3.25 0.11
CA GLY A 55 -2.17 -2.95 1.02
C GLY A 55 -3.44 -2.51 0.28
N GLY A 56 -3.29 -1.81 -0.85
CA GLY A 56 -4.39 -1.41 -1.73
C GLY A 56 -5.04 -2.61 -2.44
N ILE A 57 -4.22 -3.56 -2.92
CA ILE A 57 -4.71 -4.81 -3.52
C ILE A 57 -5.54 -5.60 -2.51
N VAL A 58 -5.00 -5.79 -1.31
CA VAL A 58 -5.71 -6.51 -0.23
C VAL A 58 -6.99 -5.77 0.16
N ALA A 59 -6.95 -4.44 0.28
CA ALA A 59 -8.10 -3.64 0.67
C ALA A 59 -9.24 -3.71 -0.36
N PHE A 60 -8.96 -3.55 -1.66
CA PHE A 60 -10.02 -3.60 -2.67
C PHE A 60 -10.56 -5.02 -2.87
N ALA A 61 -9.71 -6.03 -2.82
CA ALA A 61 -10.17 -7.42 -2.90
C ALA A 61 -11.05 -7.78 -1.70
N PHE A 62 -10.66 -7.36 -0.49
CA PHE A 62 -11.48 -7.55 0.70
C PHE A 62 -12.83 -6.81 0.61
N ALA A 63 -12.84 -5.56 0.13
CA ALA A 63 -14.06 -4.78 -0.05
C ALA A 63 -15.02 -5.42 -1.06
N ALA A 64 -14.48 -5.96 -2.15
CA ALA A 64 -15.26 -6.69 -3.15
C ALA A 64 -15.95 -7.94 -2.58
N MET A 65 -15.23 -8.68 -1.72
CA MET A 65 -15.73 -9.91 -1.10
C MET A 65 -16.64 -9.66 0.11
N ASN A 66 -16.57 -8.48 0.74
CA ASN A 66 -17.28 -8.14 1.97
C ASN A 66 -18.07 -6.82 1.86
N PRO A 67 -19.02 -6.70 0.89
CA PRO A 67 -19.69 -5.44 0.57
C PRO A 67 -20.58 -4.89 1.67
N VAL A 68 -20.98 -5.71 2.65
CA VAL A 68 -21.79 -5.28 3.81
C VAL A 68 -20.92 -4.71 4.92
N LEU A 69 -19.66 -5.14 4.98
CA LEU A 69 -18.74 -4.78 6.05
C LEU A 69 -17.95 -3.51 5.73
N VAL A 70 -17.59 -3.31 4.45
CA VAL A 70 -16.77 -2.18 4.01
C VAL A 70 -17.63 -1.06 3.46
N ASN A 71 -17.67 0.06 4.16
CA ASN A 71 -18.48 1.23 3.76
C ASN A 71 -17.74 2.17 2.81
N THR A 72 -16.43 2.27 2.96
CA THR A 72 -15.60 3.21 2.21
C THR A 72 -14.23 2.61 1.96
N LEU A 73 -13.72 2.84 0.76
CA LEU A 73 -12.41 2.34 0.33
C LEU A 73 -11.57 3.48 -0.26
N ALA A 74 -10.32 3.56 0.12
CA ALA A 74 -9.32 4.39 -0.57
C ALA A 74 -8.16 3.51 -1.01
N VAL A 75 -7.93 3.45 -2.30
CA VAL A 75 -6.83 2.70 -2.93
C VAL A 75 -5.80 3.69 -3.43
N VAL A 76 -4.58 3.56 -2.92
CA VAL A 76 -3.49 4.49 -3.18
C VAL A 76 -2.50 3.86 -4.14
N ASP A 77 -2.45 4.43 -5.31
CA ASP A 77 -1.49 4.22 -6.40
C ASP A 77 -1.30 2.76 -6.83
N ILE A 78 -2.39 2.03 -6.87
CA ILE A 78 -2.45 0.65 -7.35
C ILE A 78 -3.82 0.36 -7.97
N GLY A 79 -3.89 -0.65 -8.82
CA GLY A 79 -5.12 -1.11 -9.45
C GLY A 79 -5.12 -2.60 -9.72
N PRO A 80 -6.17 -3.09 -10.40
CA PRO A 80 -6.30 -4.49 -10.81
C PRO A 80 -5.21 -4.97 -11.79
N GLU A 81 -4.57 -4.03 -12.44
CA GLU A 81 -3.51 -4.26 -13.42
C GLU A 81 -2.36 -3.29 -13.13
N ILE A 82 -1.18 -3.82 -13.03
CA ILE A 82 0.04 -3.07 -12.75
C ILE A 82 0.78 -2.82 -14.06
N ASN A 83 1.21 -1.58 -14.29
CA ASN A 83 2.03 -1.27 -15.46
C ASN A 83 3.37 -2.03 -15.39
N PRO A 84 3.72 -2.82 -16.41
CA PRO A 84 4.94 -3.62 -16.40
C PRO A 84 6.23 -2.82 -16.19
N GLU A 85 6.31 -1.60 -16.75
CA GLU A 85 7.48 -0.72 -16.60
C GLU A 85 7.65 -0.31 -15.12
N GLY A 86 6.57 0.14 -14.48
CA GLY A 86 6.60 0.51 -13.06
C GLY A 86 6.89 -0.69 -12.16
N LEU A 87 6.39 -1.88 -12.50
CA LEU A 87 6.71 -3.11 -11.78
C LEU A 87 8.20 -3.44 -11.88
N GLN A 88 8.79 -3.30 -13.07
CA GLN A 88 10.21 -3.53 -13.28
C GLN A 88 11.08 -2.55 -12.47
N GLU A 89 10.71 -1.28 -12.40
CA GLU A 89 11.41 -0.27 -11.58
C GLU A 89 11.40 -0.65 -10.09
N ILE A 90 10.23 -1.10 -9.56
CA ILE A 90 10.13 -1.55 -8.17
C ILE A 90 11.01 -2.78 -7.93
N GLN A 91 10.99 -3.76 -8.83
CA GLN A 91 11.81 -4.97 -8.71
C GLN A 91 13.31 -4.63 -8.76
N GLN A 92 13.71 -3.72 -9.63
CA GLN A 92 15.09 -3.26 -9.72
C GLN A 92 15.53 -2.54 -8.44
N SER A 93 14.73 -1.60 -7.94
CA SER A 93 14.98 -0.90 -6.68
C SER A 93 15.07 -1.89 -5.51
N ALA A 94 14.17 -2.87 -5.44
CA ALA A 94 14.22 -3.90 -4.41
C ALA A 94 15.49 -4.77 -4.49
N SER A 95 15.95 -5.11 -5.70
CA SER A 95 17.14 -5.96 -5.91
C SER A 95 18.46 -5.27 -5.56
N THR A 96 18.52 -3.94 -5.67
CA THR A 96 19.71 -3.12 -5.36
C THR A 96 19.71 -2.61 -3.91
N ARG A 97 18.62 -2.82 -3.18
CA ARG A 97 18.48 -2.36 -1.81
C ARG A 97 19.42 -3.10 -0.87
N PRO A 98 20.25 -2.40 -0.07
CA PRO A 98 21.08 -3.03 0.94
C PRO A 98 20.22 -3.84 1.93
N THR A 99 20.65 -5.04 2.26
CA THR A 99 19.95 -5.91 3.23
C THR A 99 20.18 -5.45 4.66
N GLU A 100 21.30 -4.75 4.91
CA GLU A 100 21.68 -4.27 6.23
C GLU A 100 22.49 -2.97 6.13
N PHE A 101 22.52 -2.22 7.23
CA PHE A 101 23.32 -1.01 7.41
C PHE A 101 24.15 -1.09 8.69
N ALA A 102 25.31 -0.46 8.71
CA ALA A 102 26.14 -0.37 9.92
C ALA A 102 25.44 0.47 11.00
N ASP A 103 24.78 1.55 10.58
CA ASP A 103 24.09 2.50 11.44
C ASP A 103 23.04 3.31 10.66
N LEU A 104 22.34 4.20 11.36
CA LEU A 104 21.32 5.06 10.76
C LEU A 104 21.94 6.08 9.79
N GLU A 105 23.17 6.51 9.98
CA GLU A 105 23.83 7.47 9.11
C GLU A 105 24.08 6.85 7.73
N GLN A 106 24.55 5.60 7.68
CA GLN A 106 24.70 4.84 6.44
C GLN A 106 23.35 4.66 5.73
N ALA A 107 22.30 4.32 6.45
CA ALA A 107 20.95 4.18 5.90
C ALA A 107 20.42 5.50 5.33
N LEU A 108 20.64 6.61 6.03
CA LEU A 108 20.31 7.96 5.56
C LEU A 108 21.05 8.33 4.28
N LYS A 109 22.36 8.07 4.24
CA LYS A 109 23.20 8.35 3.05
C LYS A 109 22.70 7.57 1.84
N TRP A 110 22.38 6.31 2.02
CA TRP A 110 21.82 5.47 0.95
C TRP A 110 20.47 6.00 0.48
N SER A 111 19.56 6.27 1.40
CA SER A 111 18.18 6.71 1.10
C SER A 111 18.13 8.06 0.36
N ARG A 112 19.07 8.96 0.59
CA ARG A 112 19.19 10.25 -0.13
C ARG A 112 19.50 10.07 -1.61
N GLY A 113 20.16 8.99 -2.00
CA GLY A 113 20.46 8.69 -3.41
C GLY A 113 19.28 8.16 -4.19
N GLU A 114 18.27 7.59 -3.52
CA GLU A 114 17.16 6.91 -4.18
C GLU A 114 15.83 7.71 -4.16
N THR A 115 15.66 8.66 -3.26
CA THR A 115 14.42 9.45 -3.13
C THR A 115 14.67 10.94 -3.28
N PRO A 116 14.09 11.59 -4.29
CA PRO A 116 14.29 13.04 -4.52
C PRO A 116 13.67 13.96 -3.45
N VAL A 117 12.97 13.45 -2.46
CA VAL A 117 12.27 14.24 -1.42
C VAL A 117 12.14 13.37 -0.17
N PRO A 118 11.85 13.84 0.92
CA PRO A 118 11.65 14.96 1.76
C PRO A 118 12.89 15.30 2.59
N GLY A 119 12.84 16.40 3.35
CA GLY A 119 13.93 16.80 4.23
C GLY A 119 14.41 15.67 5.15
N ASP A 120 15.66 15.76 5.60
CA ASP A 120 16.37 14.73 6.37
C ASP A 120 15.57 14.15 7.56
N ASP A 121 14.74 14.97 8.20
CA ASP A 121 13.93 14.54 9.36
C ASP A 121 12.84 13.52 8.98
N ALA A 122 12.20 13.67 7.82
CA ALA A 122 11.17 12.74 7.38
C ALA A 122 11.79 11.42 6.91
N ILE A 123 12.94 11.45 6.22
CA ILE A 123 13.69 10.25 5.85
C ILE A 123 14.16 9.53 7.13
N ALA A 124 14.73 10.25 8.07
CA ALA A 124 15.20 9.68 9.32
C ALA A 124 14.05 9.06 10.14
N HIS A 125 12.90 9.72 10.18
CA HIS A 125 11.70 9.18 10.82
C HIS A 125 11.29 7.86 10.17
N ARG A 126 11.15 7.82 8.85
CA ARG A 126 10.79 6.61 8.10
C ARG A 126 11.79 5.48 8.35
N LEU A 127 13.08 5.74 8.27
CA LEU A 127 14.10 4.71 8.49
C LEU A 127 14.06 4.14 9.91
N ARG A 128 13.89 4.98 10.96
CA ARG A 128 13.77 4.50 12.33
C ARG A 128 12.59 3.56 12.55
N HIS A 129 11.52 3.73 11.80
CA HIS A 129 10.35 2.86 11.89
C HIS A 129 10.45 1.61 11.00
N ASN A 130 11.20 1.67 9.91
CA ASN A 130 11.35 0.58 8.96
C ASN A 130 12.59 -0.29 9.19
N LEU A 131 13.47 0.11 10.10
CA LEU A 131 14.67 -0.63 10.46
C LEU A 131 14.59 -1.13 11.90
N LYS A 132 15.23 -2.25 12.19
CA LYS A 132 15.42 -2.80 13.53
C LYS A 132 16.87 -3.19 13.77
N ASP A 133 17.30 -3.10 15.03
CA ASP A 133 18.62 -3.56 15.45
C ASP A 133 18.71 -5.08 15.40
N THR A 134 19.88 -5.56 15.02
CA THR A 134 20.29 -6.95 15.19
C THR A 134 21.21 -7.10 16.44
N GLU A 135 21.38 -8.33 16.92
CA GLU A 135 22.32 -8.63 18.00
C GLU A 135 23.76 -8.18 17.70
N GLY A 136 24.12 -8.09 16.42
CA GLY A 136 25.41 -7.57 15.93
C GLY A 136 25.50 -6.06 15.82
N ARG A 137 24.54 -5.31 16.36
CA ARG A 137 24.44 -3.83 16.26
C ARG A 137 24.39 -3.30 14.83
N ARG A 138 23.84 -4.06 13.90
CA ARG A 138 23.54 -3.62 12.54
C ARG A 138 22.03 -3.38 12.41
N LEU A 139 21.67 -2.51 11.48
CA LEU A 139 20.27 -2.24 11.17
C LEU A 139 19.84 -3.08 9.96
N ILE A 140 18.73 -3.78 10.09
CA ILE A 140 18.07 -4.51 9.00
C ILE A 140 16.66 -4.01 8.80
N TRP A 141 16.10 -4.25 7.60
CA TRP A 141 14.73 -3.89 7.31
C TRP A 141 13.73 -4.71 8.15
N LYS A 142 12.67 -4.04 8.59
CA LYS A 142 11.52 -4.67 9.23
C LYS A 142 10.56 -5.31 8.22
N TYR A 143 11.07 -5.93 7.17
CA TYR A 143 10.24 -6.73 6.28
C TYR A 143 10.97 -8.00 5.85
N ASP A 144 10.21 -9.06 5.62
CA ASP A 144 10.75 -10.32 5.11
C ASP A 144 11.05 -10.18 3.61
N PRO A 145 12.29 -10.42 3.16
CA PRO A 145 12.63 -10.32 1.74
C PRO A 145 11.79 -11.21 0.82
N ARG A 146 11.20 -12.29 1.36
CA ARG A 146 10.32 -13.19 0.62
C ARG A 146 8.99 -12.57 0.21
N VAL A 147 8.57 -11.47 0.84
CA VAL A 147 7.34 -10.73 0.47
C VAL A 147 7.39 -10.24 -0.98
N GLY A 148 8.56 -9.87 -1.48
CA GLY A 148 8.74 -9.37 -2.85
C GLY A 148 8.29 -10.35 -3.95
N SER A 149 8.20 -11.65 -3.66
CA SER A 149 7.75 -12.65 -4.62
C SER A 149 6.24 -12.57 -4.94
N VAL A 150 5.44 -11.97 -4.06
CA VAL A 150 3.97 -11.91 -4.20
C VAL A 150 3.54 -11.02 -5.36
N ILE A 151 4.24 -9.91 -5.57
CA ILE A 151 3.91 -8.93 -6.63
C ILE A 151 4.29 -9.48 -8.02
N SER A 152 5.21 -10.44 -8.08
CA SER A 152 5.74 -11.00 -9.31
C SER A 152 4.84 -12.06 -9.97
N SER A 153 3.82 -12.56 -9.29
CA SER A 153 3.05 -13.74 -9.71
C SER A 153 1.74 -13.43 -10.47
N SER A 154 1.41 -12.16 -10.68
CA SER A 154 0.16 -11.77 -11.36
C SER A 154 0.30 -11.89 -12.88
N GLY A 155 0.12 -13.09 -13.42
CA GLY A 155 -0.06 -13.31 -14.85
C GLY A 155 -1.44 -12.85 -15.33
N ALA A 156 -1.76 -13.07 -16.62
CA ALA A 156 -3.02 -12.64 -17.23
C ALA A 156 -4.27 -13.13 -16.47
N GLU A 157 -4.24 -14.33 -15.91
CA GLU A 157 -5.34 -14.90 -15.11
C GLU A 157 -5.50 -14.14 -13.78
N GLY A 158 -4.40 -13.77 -13.13
CA GLY A 158 -4.43 -12.97 -11.91
C GLY A 158 -5.04 -11.59 -12.15
N ASN A 159 -4.64 -10.94 -13.24
CA ASN A 159 -5.22 -9.65 -13.63
C ASN A 159 -6.73 -9.76 -13.91
N ALA A 160 -7.18 -10.81 -14.60
CA ALA A 160 -8.61 -11.02 -14.86
C ALA A 160 -9.42 -11.15 -13.56
N LEU A 161 -8.92 -11.90 -12.59
CA LEU A 161 -9.54 -12.03 -11.27
C LEU A 161 -9.59 -10.66 -10.53
N MET A 162 -8.50 -9.89 -10.56
CA MET A 162 -8.47 -8.57 -9.91
C MET A 162 -9.46 -7.61 -10.56
N TRP A 163 -9.60 -7.60 -11.89
CA TRP A 163 -10.62 -6.82 -12.60
C TRP A 163 -12.04 -7.24 -12.26
N GLN A 164 -12.28 -8.55 -12.13
CA GLN A 164 -13.56 -9.07 -11.67
C GLN A 164 -13.90 -8.57 -10.27
N LEU A 165 -12.98 -8.69 -9.32
CA LEU A 165 -13.15 -8.19 -7.96
C LEU A 165 -13.41 -6.67 -7.96
N TRP A 166 -12.61 -5.90 -8.69
CA TRP A 166 -12.78 -4.45 -8.78
C TRP A 166 -14.18 -4.05 -9.25
N SER A 167 -14.72 -4.72 -10.26
CA SER A 167 -16.05 -4.44 -10.81
C SER A 167 -17.20 -4.76 -9.85
N THR A 168 -16.95 -5.56 -8.82
CA THR A 168 -17.99 -5.95 -7.83
C THR A 168 -18.01 -5.05 -6.59
N ILE A 169 -17.07 -4.10 -6.45
CA ILE A 169 -17.05 -3.15 -5.34
C ILE A 169 -18.32 -2.31 -5.32
N LYS A 170 -18.95 -2.18 -4.14
CA LYS A 170 -20.21 -1.46 -3.95
C LYS A 170 -20.07 -0.18 -3.13
N CYS A 171 -19.05 -0.09 -2.30
CA CYS A 171 -18.84 1.06 -1.42
C CYS A 171 -18.31 2.28 -2.19
N SER A 172 -18.44 3.46 -1.58
CA SER A 172 -17.76 4.67 -2.06
C SER A 172 -16.25 4.43 -2.13
N THR A 173 -15.65 4.66 -3.29
CA THR A 173 -14.24 4.32 -3.53
C THR A 173 -13.45 5.52 -4.02
N LEU A 174 -12.30 5.79 -3.39
CA LEU A 174 -11.30 6.75 -3.84
C LEU A 174 -10.15 6.00 -4.51
N ILE A 175 -9.83 6.40 -5.74
CA ILE A 175 -8.56 6.08 -6.39
C ILE A 175 -7.66 7.30 -6.19
N LEU A 176 -6.58 7.15 -5.45
CA LEU A 176 -5.61 8.21 -5.21
C LEU A 176 -4.33 7.87 -5.98
N ARG A 177 -4.01 8.64 -7.01
CA ARG A 177 -2.87 8.38 -7.91
C ARG A 177 -1.80 9.44 -7.73
N GLY A 178 -0.54 9.07 -7.66
CA GLY A 178 0.57 10.01 -7.81
C GLY A 178 0.68 10.52 -9.26
N GLU A 179 0.83 11.83 -9.44
CA GLU A 179 0.93 12.45 -10.77
C GLU A 179 2.02 11.82 -11.63
N ASN A 180 3.16 11.52 -11.03
CA ASN A 180 4.36 10.95 -11.66
C ASN A 180 4.44 9.43 -11.51
N SER A 181 3.35 8.75 -11.12
CA SER A 181 3.37 7.30 -10.93
C SER A 181 3.51 6.56 -12.27
N ASN A 182 4.49 5.66 -12.32
CA ASN A 182 4.67 4.70 -13.39
C ASN A 182 3.95 3.37 -13.14
N LEU A 183 3.45 3.13 -11.90
CA LEU A 183 2.84 1.87 -11.53
C LEU A 183 1.36 1.80 -11.91
N LEU A 184 0.61 2.88 -11.63
CA LEU A 184 -0.79 3.03 -11.99
C LEU A 184 -0.91 4.08 -13.10
N ASN A 185 -1.00 3.64 -14.35
CA ASN A 185 -1.09 4.53 -15.50
C ASN A 185 -2.54 5.06 -15.70
N GLU A 186 -2.67 6.11 -16.51
CA GLU A 186 -3.96 6.75 -16.78
C GLU A 186 -4.96 5.84 -17.50
N GLU A 187 -4.48 4.93 -18.35
CA GLU A 187 -5.35 4.00 -19.07
C GLU A 187 -6.01 3.03 -18.10
N THR A 188 -5.23 2.45 -17.19
CA THR A 188 -5.75 1.59 -16.12
C THR A 188 -6.76 2.35 -15.25
N VAL A 189 -6.47 3.60 -14.88
CA VAL A 189 -7.42 4.43 -14.10
C VAL A 189 -8.74 4.65 -14.84
N LYS A 190 -8.71 4.94 -16.16
CA LYS A 190 -9.94 5.09 -16.96
C LYS A 190 -10.77 3.81 -16.96
N LYS A 191 -10.12 2.64 -17.09
CA LYS A 191 -10.78 1.33 -16.99
C LYS A 191 -11.36 1.12 -15.59
N MET A 192 -10.63 1.48 -14.52
CA MET A 192 -11.09 1.37 -13.13
C MET A 192 -12.34 2.20 -12.87
N LEU A 193 -12.38 3.44 -13.32
CA LEU A 193 -13.55 4.34 -13.19
C LEU A 193 -14.78 3.79 -13.94
N THR A 194 -14.55 3.20 -15.11
CA THR A 194 -15.62 2.59 -15.91
C THR A 194 -16.17 1.34 -15.24
N ALA A 195 -15.29 0.48 -14.73
CA ALA A 195 -15.67 -0.81 -14.12
C ALA A 195 -16.29 -0.65 -12.71
N CYS A 196 -15.96 0.42 -11.98
CA CYS A 196 -16.50 0.73 -10.65
C CYS A 196 -17.08 2.16 -10.63
N PRO A 197 -18.36 2.38 -11.01
CA PRO A 197 -18.97 3.72 -11.09
C PRO A 197 -19.07 4.45 -9.74
N SER A 198 -18.94 3.75 -8.62
CA SER A 198 -18.86 4.36 -7.28
C SER A 198 -17.49 4.93 -6.94
N SER A 199 -16.52 4.80 -7.84
CA SER A 199 -15.17 5.30 -7.65
C SER A 199 -14.97 6.72 -8.19
N ILE A 200 -14.09 7.46 -7.53
CA ILE A 200 -13.61 8.77 -7.99
C ILE A 200 -12.10 8.79 -8.01
N LEU A 201 -11.51 9.55 -8.93
CA LEU A 201 -10.08 9.78 -8.99
C LEU A 201 -9.70 11.07 -8.28
N ARG A 202 -8.58 11.05 -7.56
CA ARG A 202 -7.80 12.22 -7.16
C ARG A 202 -6.34 11.99 -7.54
N THR A 203 -5.72 12.99 -8.13
CA THR A 203 -4.29 12.97 -8.47
C THR A 203 -3.54 13.82 -7.46
N VAL A 204 -2.47 13.28 -6.91
CA VAL A 204 -1.60 13.97 -5.96
C VAL A 204 -0.43 14.55 -6.75
N PRO A 205 -0.27 15.90 -6.77
CA PRO A 205 0.80 16.54 -7.53
C PRO A 205 2.17 16.19 -6.92
N ASP A 206 3.19 16.22 -7.75
CA ASP A 206 4.59 15.99 -7.39
C ASP A 206 4.86 14.64 -6.68
N ALA A 207 3.96 13.66 -6.80
CA ALA A 207 4.08 12.36 -6.17
C ALA A 207 4.25 11.25 -7.21
N GLY A 208 5.15 10.31 -6.92
CA GLY A 208 5.28 9.02 -7.61
C GLY A 208 4.43 7.95 -6.93
N HIS A 209 4.95 6.71 -6.90
CA HIS A 209 4.27 5.58 -6.27
C HIS A 209 4.13 5.71 -4.75
N ALA A 210 5.12 6.29 -4.09
CA ALA A 210 5.11 6.47 -2.63
C ALA A 210 4.33 7.74 -2.21
N VAL A 211 3.05 7.83 -2.60
CA VAL A 211 2.21 9.03 -2.50
C VAL A 211 2.21 9.65 -1.10
N MET A 212 2.13 8.81 -0.06
CA MET A 212 2.12 9.26 1.33
C MET A 212 3.45 9.88 1.78
N VAL A 213 4.54 9.55 1.10
CA VAL A 213 5.89 10.03 1.39
C VAL A 213 6.20 11.26 0.54
N ASP A 214 5.88 11.19 -0.74
CA ASP A 214 6.25 12.21 -1.72
C ASP A 214 5.49 13.53 -1.50
N ASN A 215 4.18 13.44 -1.22
CA ASN A 215 3.36 14.61 -0.89
C ASN A 215 2.35 14.30 0.21
N GLN A 216 2.84 14.21 1.45
CA GLN A 216 2.03 13.90 2.63
C GLN A 216 0.86 14.89 2.83
N ALA A 217 1.08 16.17 2.57
CA ALA A 217 0.05 17.21 2.79
C ALA A 217 -1.15 17.01 1.84
N ALA A 218 -0.89 16.79 0.56
CA ALA A 218 -1.94 16.53 -0.43
C ALA A 218 -2.61 15.16 -0.16
N PHE A 219 -1.85 14.12 0.16
CA PHE A 219 -2.40 12.82 0.55
C PHE A 219 -3.40 12.95 1.71
N ILE A 220 -3.02 13.64 2.80
CA ILE A 220 -3.88 13.85 3.96
C ILE A 220 -5.12 14.66 3.58
N SER A 221 -4.96 15.73 2.79
CA SER A 221 -6.06 16.60 2.36
C SER A 221 -7.09 15.82 1.54
N GLU A 222 -6.67 15.15 0.47
CA GLU A 222 -7.57 14.46 -0.45
C GLU A 222 -8.25 13.25 0.22
N THR A 223 -7.48 12.45 0.97
CA THR A 223 -8.04 11.32 1.71
C THR A 223 -9.03 11.78 2.76
N SER A 224 -8.69 12.79 3.57
CA SER A 224 -9.58 13.31 4.60
C SER A 224 -10.86 13.89 4.01
N ALA A 225 -10.76 14.69 2.94
CA ALA A 225 -11.91 15.29 2.27
C ALA A 225 -12.88 14.22 1.74
N PHE A 226 -12.36 13.13 1.19
CA PHE A 226 -13.16 12.01 0.71
C PHE A 226 -13.83 11.25 1.86
N LEU A 227 -13.06 10.82 2.86
CA LEU A 227 -13.57 10.01 3.97
C LEU A 227 -14.64 10.74 4.80
N LEU A 228 -14.56 12.08 4.91
CA LEU A 228 -15.54 12.87 5.64
C LEU A 228 -16.87 13.04 4.87
N LYS A 229 -16.85 12.95 3.54
CA LYS A 229 -18.04 13.02 2.70
C LYS A 229 -18.76 11.70 2.51
N SER A 230 -18.06 10.58 2.72
CA SER A 230 -18.57 9.21 2.50
C SER A 230 -19.19 8.58 3.74
N ARG A 231 -19.49 9.37 4.74
CA ARG A 231 -20.17 8.98 6.00
C ARG A 231 -21.67 8.86 5.82
#